data_7a4bb20a2068c58dccbee246e994004b
#
_entry.id   7a4bb20a2068c58dccbee246e994004b
#
_cell.length_a   1.000
_cell.length_b   1.000
_cell.length_c   1.000
_cell.angle_alpha   90.00
_cell.angle_beta   90.00
_cell.angle_gamma   90.00
#
_symmetry.space_group_name_H-M   'P 1'
#
loop_
_entity.id
_entity.type
_entity.pdbx_description
1 polymer ?
#
loop_
_entity_poly.entity_id
_entity_poly.type
_entity_poly.pdbx_seq_one_letter_code
_entity_poly.pdbx_strand_id
1 'polypeptide(L)'
;IKDFLKERVIEINDYNLQGNFDKTYMINGRQLTNIGVFRIYIESYIKSFKGIHPELTRMVYQNEGNEYGVPIQIYCFTETTDWSEYETIQSDIFDHLYAAAPDFDLEVFQHPSGADFNKLIK
;
A
#
# COMPACT_ATOMS: atom_id res chain seq x y z
N ILE A 1 -9.70 -8.21 2.32
CA ILE A 1 -9.08 -7.49 1.19
C ILE A 1 -10.09 -7.28 0.06
N LYS A 2 -10.82 -8.32 -0.34
CA LYS A 2 -11.82 -8.20 -1.42
C LYS A 2 -12.90 -7.19 -1.09
N ASP A 3 -13.39 -7.18 0.14
CA ASP A 3 -14.41 -6.23 0.59
C ASP A 3 -13.86 -4.82 0.59
N PHE A 4 -12.62 -4.64 1.04
CA PHE A 4 -11.96 -3.34 1.03
C PHE A 4 -11.84 -2.80 -0.39
N LEU A 5 -11.38 -3.61 -1.34
CA LEU A 5 -11.24 -3.21 -2.74
C LEU A 5 -12.58 -2.81 -3.34
N LYS A 6 -13.62 -3.58 -3.05
CA LYS A 6 -14.96 -3.31 -3.55
C LYS A 6 -15.50 -1.97 -3.04
N GLU A 7 -15.32 -1.71 -1.73
CA GLU A 7 -15.73 -0.44 -1.13
C GLU A 7 -14.99 0.74 -1.75
N ARG A 8 -13.70 0.60 -2.00
CA ARG A 8 -12.89 1.66 -2.59
C ARG A 8 -13.28 1.97 -4.03
N VAL A 9 -13.60 0.95 -4.80
CA VAL A 9 -14.09 1.14 -6.17
C VAL A 9 -15.39 1.92 -6.16
N ILE A 10 -16.31 1.57 -5.26
CA ILE A 10 -17.59 2.27 -5.14
C ILE A 10 -17.37 3.74 -4.75
N GLU A 11 -16.52 4.00 -3.74
CA GLU A 11 -16.22 5.38 -3.32
C GLU A 11 -15.66 6.22 -4.46
N ILE A 12 -14.72 5.68 -5.22
CA ILE A 12 -14.09 6.42 -6.31
C ILE A 12 -15.06 6.67 -7.44
N ASN A 13 -15.89 5.69 -7.76
CA ASN A 13 -16.94 5.87 -8.76
C ASN A 13 -17.95 6.93 -8.34
N ASP A 14 -18.39 6.91 -7.08
CA ASP A 14 -19.30 7.91 -6.54
C ASP A 14 -18.68 9.30 -6.58
N TYR A 15 -17.41 9.42 -6.21
CA TYR A 15 -16.68 10.69 -6.27
C TYR A 15 -16.68 11.25 -7.69
N ASN A 16 -16.37 10.40 -8.67
CA ASN A 16 -16.32 10.83 -10.07
C ASN A 16 -17.70 11.23 -10.61
N LEU A 17 -18.76 10.53 -10.20
CA LEU A 17 -20.13 10.85 -10.61
C LEU A 17 -20.63 12.14 -9.96
N GLN A 18 -20.39 12.30 -8.66
CA GLN A 18 -20.82 13.49 -7.91
C GLN A 18 -20.07 14.74 -8.35
N GLY A 19 -18.81 14.60 -8.69
CA GLY A 19 -17.99 15.69 -9.17
C GLY A 19 -18.33 16.15 -10.58
N ASN A 20 -19.16 15.39 -11.28
CA ASN A 20 -19.54 15.69 -12.67
C ASN A 20 -18.32 15.89 -13.57
N PHE A 21 -17.31 15.07 -13.36
CA PHE A 21 -16.05 15.15 -14.08
C PHE A 21 -16.14 14.54 -15.47
N ASP A 22 -15.46 15.17 -16.42
CA ASP A 22 -15.28 14.61 -17.75
C ASP A 22 -14.21 13.54 -17.71
N LYS A 23 -14.60 12.29 -17.95
CA LYS A 23 -13.69 11.13 -17.88
C LYS A 23 -12.65 11.11 -19.01
N THR A 24 -12.81 11.90 -20.04
CA THR A 24 -11.80 12.01 -21.10
C THR A 24 -10.58 12.79 -20.64
N TYR A 25 -10.72 13.60 -19.58
CA TYR A 25 -9.62 14.35 -19.00
C TYR A 25 -9.25 13.73 -17.67
N MET A 26 -8.14 13.04 -17.63
CA MET A 26 -7.67 12.28 -16.46
C MET A 26 -7.48 13.14 -15.21
N ILE A 27 -7.21 14.43 -15.37
CA ILE A 27 -6.99 15.33 -14.24
C ILE A 27 -8.29 15.76 -13.56
N ASN A 28 -9.44 15.57 -14.21
CA ASN A 28 -10.72 16.01 -13.69
C ASN A 28 -11.42 14.95 -12.83
N GLY A 29 -10.99 13.69 -12.91
CA GLY A 29 -11.55 12.59 -12.15
C GLY A 29 -10.51 11.95 -11.25
N ARG A 30 -11.00 11.26 -10.21
CA ARG A 30 -10.13 10.49 -9.31
C ARG A 30 -9.78 9.16 -9.96
N GLN A 31 -8.49 8.89 -10.11
CA GLN A 31 -8.00 7.68 -10.75
C GLN A 31 -7.76 6.57 -9.75
N LEU A 32 -8.09 5.34 -10.17
CA LEU A 32 -7.86 4.14 -9.39
C LEU A 32 -6.59 3.47 -9.92
N THR A 33 -5.52 3.46 -9.12
CA THR A 33 -4.31 2.72 -9.43
C THR A 33 -4.11 1.63 -8.38
N ASN A 34 -3.46 0.53 -8.78
CA ASN A 34 -3.20 -0.57 -7.86
C ASN A 34 -2.40 -0.11 -6.64
N ILE A 35 -1.34 0.66 -6.88
CA ILE A 35 -0.50 1.12 -5.77
C ILE A 35 -1.22 2.14 -4.89
N GLY A 36 -2.06 2.98 -5.47
CA GLY A 36 -2.85 3.93 -4.69
C GLY A 36 -3.85 3.24 -3.78
N VAL A 37 -4.50 2.19 -4.28
CA VAL A 37 -5.42 1.38 -3.47
C VAL A 37 -4.66 0.64 -2.37
N PHE A 38 -3.49 0.10 -2.69
CA PHE A 38 -2.65 -0.57 -1.71
C PHE A 38 -2.21 0.38 -0.60
N ARG A 39 -1.82 1.60 -0.95
CA ARG A 39 -1.45 2.61 0.04
C ARG A 39 -2.60 2.89 1.02
N ILE A 40 -3.81 3.01 0.52
CA ILE A 40 -4.99 3.25 1.36
C ILE A 40 -5.29 2.03 2.23
N TYR A 41 -5.12 0.83 1.67
CA TYR A 41 -5.25 -0.40 2.46
C TYR A 41 -4.26 -0.43 3.62
N ILE A 42 -3.01 -0.05 3.38
CA ILE A 42 -1.98 0.01 4.44
C ILE A 42 -2.39 1.00 5.52
N GLU A 43 -2.90 2.17 5.15
CA GLU A 43 -3.40 3.15 6.13
C GLU A 43 -4.48 2.54 7.03
N SER A 44 -5.44 1.85 6.45
CA SER A 44 -6.51 1.19 7.20
C SER A 44 -5.95 0.10 8.12
N TYR A 45 -5.00 -0.67 7.62
CA TYR A 45 -4.38 -1.74 8.40
C TYR A 45 -3.63 -1.18 9.61
N ILE A 46 -2.84 -0.13 9.41
CA ILE A 46 -2.09 0.51 10.50
C ILE A 46 -3.04 1.10 11.54
N LYS A 47 -4.14 1.69 11.12
CA LYS A 47 -5.12 2.27 12.05
C LYS A 47 -5.81 1.21 12.91
N SER A 48 -5.95 0.01 12.41
CA SER A 48 -6.59 -1.09 13.14
C SER A 48 -5.61 -1.99 13.88
N PHE A 49 -4.31 -1.80 13.68
CA PHE A 49 -3.29 -2.68 14.27
C PHE A 49 -3.08 -2.37 15.74
N LYS A 50 -3.23 -3.38 16.59
CA LYS A 50 -2.93 -3.27 18.02
C LYS A 50 -1.43 -3.11 18.20
N GLY A 51 -1.03 -2.12 18.99
CA GLY A 51 0.39 -1.85 19.23
C GLY A 51 0.88 -0.60 18.52
N ILE A 52 0.12 -0.06 17.58
CA ILE A 52 0.39 1.26 16.98
C ILE A 52 -0.35 2.32 17.78
N HIS A 53 0.36 3.39 18.14
CA HIS A 53 -0.20 4.44 18.98
C HIS A 53 -1.34 5.16 18.24
N PRO A 54 -2.57 5.14 18.79
CA PRO A 54 -3.75 5.63 18.05
C PRO A 54 -3.83 7.16 17.95
N GLU A 55 -3.13 7.89 18.81
CA GLU A 55 -3.21 9.36 18.86
C GLU A 55 -2.05 10.07 18.17
N LEU A 56 -0.95 9.36 17.91
CA LEU A 56 0.19 9.93 17.22
C LEU A 56 0.04 9.77 15.71
N THR A 57 0.81 10.55 14.97
CA THR A 57 0.74 10.58 13.51
C THR A 57 0.89 9.19 12.90
N ARG A 58 -0.04 8.87 11.99
CA ARG A 58 -0.02 7.64 11.20
C ARG A 58 -0.18 8.04 9.74
N MET A 59 0.87 7.87 8.97
CA MET A 59 0.90 8.28 7.57
C MET A 59 1.47 7.16 6.70
N VAL A 60 0.88 7.01 5.53
CA VAL A 60 1.42 6.14 4.49
C VAL A 60 1.47 6.96 3.21
N TYR A 61 2.63 7.08 2.61
CA TYR A 61 2.77 7.83 1.38
C TYR A 61 3.72 7.15 0.43
N GLN A 62 3.54 7.42 -0.85
CA GLN A 62 4.40 6.89 -1.87
C GLN A 62 5.36 7.98 -2.35
N ASN A 63 6.60 7.59 -2.52
CA ASN A 63 7.63 8.47 -3.04
C ASN A 63 7.71 8.31 -4.55
N GLU A 64 8.51 9.18 -5.17
CA GLU A 64 8.73 9.11 -6.60
C GLU A 64 9.32 7.75 -7.01
N GLY A 65 8.84 7.20 -8.13
CA GLY A 65 9.34 5.95 -8.64
C GLY A 65 10.79 6.02 -9.06
N ASN A 66 11.53 4.93 -8.89
CA ASN A 66 12.92 4.82 -9.29
C ASN A 66 13.18 3.45 -9.93
N GLU A 67 14.43 3.12 -10.15
CA GLU A 67 14.84 1.85 -10.79
C GLU A 67 14.45 0.61 -9.97
N TYR A 68 14.18 0.79 -8.69
CA TYR A 68 13.76 -0.29 -7.79
C TYR A 68 12.25 -0.37 -7.63
N GLY A 69 11.50 0.53 -8.27
CA GLY A 69 10.04 0.57 -8.17
C GLY A 69 9.54 1.84 -7.50
N VAL A 70 8.33 1.78 -6.96
CA VAL A 70 7.73 2.91 -6.25
C VAL A 70 7.83 2.65 -4.75
N PRO A 71 8.63 3.43 -4.02
CA PRO A 71 8.75 3.25 -2.57
C PRO A 71 7.45 3.67 -1.86
N ILE A 72 7.00 2.83 -0.93
CA ILE A 72 5.92 3.19 -0.01
C ILE A 72 6.54 3.34 1.36
N GLN A 73 6.29 4.47 1.99
CA GLN A 73 6.85 4.78 3.29
C GLN A 73 5.74 4.83 4.33
N ILE A 74 5.95 4.12 5.44
CA ILE A 74 5.00 4.04 6.54
C ILE A 74 5.62 4.77 7.73
N TYR A 75 4.87 5.74 8.24
CA TYR A 75 5.28 6.52 9.39
C TYR A 75 4.24 6.36 10.49
N CYS A 76 4.65 5.74 11.59
CA CYS A 76 3.78 5.53 12.73
C CYS A 76 4.62 5.29 13.97
N PHE A 77 3.96 5.29 15.13
CA PHE A 77 4.62 5.08 16.40
C PHE A 77 4.01 3.86 17.09
N THR A 78 4.86 3.06 17.72
CA THR A 78 4.38 1.95 18.56
C THR A 78 3.98 2.47 19.94
N GLU A 79 3.08 1.75 20.59
CA GLU A 79 2.71 2.06 21.99
C GLU A 79 3.80 1.64 22.97
N THR A 80 4.61 0.66 22.60
CA THR A 80 5.66 0.14 23.44
C THR A 80 6.98 0.86 23.22
N THR A 81 7.78 0.97 24.27
CA THR A 81 9.17 1.43 24.20
C THR A 81 10.16 0.27 24.29
N ASP A 82 9.67 -0.95 24.43
CA ASP A 82 10.51 -2.15 24.47
C ASP A 82 11.01 -2.48 23.07
N TRP A 83 12.33 -2.65 22.94
CA TRP A 83 12.95 -2.88 21.64
C TRP A 83 12.49 -4.17 20.98
N SER A 84 12.39 -5.26 21.76
CA SER A 84 11.97 -6.57 21.22
C SER A 84 10.54 -6.54 20.74
N GLU A 85 9.64 -5.89 21.47
CA GLU A 85 8.25 -5.73 21.05
C GLU A 85 8.14 -4.86 19.80
N TYR A 86 8.93 -3.79 19.73
CA TYR A 86 8.97 -2.92 18.56
C TYR A 86 9.39 -3.70 17.31
N GLU A 87 10.46 -4.50 17.41
CA GLU A 87 10.94 -5.30 16.29
C GLU A 87 9.90 -6.33 15.83
N THR A 88 9.19 -6.95 16.78
CA THR A 88 8.13 -7.90 16.46
C THR A 88 6.98 -7.22 15.72
N ILE A 89 6.55 -6.07 16.20
CA ILE A 89 5.47 -5.30 15.55
C ILE A 89 5.88 -4.92 14.14
N GLN A 90 7.09 -4.42 13.95
CA GLN A 90 7.60 -4.05 12.63
C GLN A 90 7.63 -5.25 11.68
N SER A 91 8.13 -6.39 12.15
CA SER A 91 8.20 -7.60 11.35
C SER A 91 6.81 -8.10 10.95
N ASP A 92 5.87 -8.08 11.87
CA ASP A 92 4.49 -8.52 11.61
C ASP A 92 3.82 -7.64 10.56
N ILE A 93 4.04 -6.33 10.62
CA ILE A 93 3.49 -5.40 9.63
C ILE A 93 4.07 -5.70 8.26
N PHE A 94 5.37 -5.81 8.14
CA PHE A 94 6.02 -6.08 6.85
C PHE A 94 5.61 -7.43 6.28
N ASP A 95 5.55 -8.47 7.11
CA ASP A 95 5.12 -9.80 6.65
C ASP A 95 3.70 -9.76 6.10
N HIS A 96 2.80 -9.05 6.79
CA HIS A 96 1.43 -8.91 6.33
C HIS A 96 1.38 -8.18 4.98
N LEU A 97 2.12 -7.10 4.84
CA LEU A 97 2.09 -6.30 3.62
C LEU A 97 2.71 -7.05 2.43
N TYR A 98 3.78 -7.79 2.67
CA TYR A 98 4.38 -8.60 1.60
C TYR A 98 3.42 -9.69 1.14
N ALA A 99 2.67 -10.29 2.06
CA ALA A 99 1.67 -11.29 1.73
C ALA A 99 0.47 -10.68 1.01
N ALA A 100 0.12 -9.44 1.32
CA ALA A 100 -1.05 -8.78 0.73
C ALA A 100 -0.78 -8.18 -0.64
N ALA A 101 0.45 -7.79 -0.95
CA ALA A 101 0.77 -7.09 -2.20
C ALA A 101 0.26 -7.82 -3.46
N PRO A 102 0.42 -9.14 -3.61
CA PRO A 102 -0.10 -9.84 -4.79
C PRO A 102 -1.62 -9.72 -4.96
N ASP A 103 -2.38 -9.57 -3.89
CA ASP A 103 -3.83 -9.39 -3.97
C ASP A 103 -4.21 -8.06 -4.63
N PHE A 104 -3.28 -7.14 -4.72
CA PHE A 104 -3.43 -5.85 -5.40
C PHE A 104 -2.71 -5.84 -6.76
N ASP A 105 -2.33 -7.01 -7.26
CA ASP A 105 -1.57 -7.16 -8.50
C ASP A 105 -0.24 -6.42 -8.48
N LEU A 106 0.40 -6.38 -7.31
CA LEU A 106 1.69 -5.74 -7.12
C LEU A 106 2.76 -6.79 -6.81
N GLU A 107 3.97 -6.52 -7.26
CA GLU A 107 5.15 -7.33 -6.93
C GLU A 107 6.12 -6.48 -6.11
N VAL A 108 6.63 -7.06 -5.03
CA VAL A 108 7.67 -6.42 -4.23
C VAL A 108 9.00 -6.57 -4.98
N PHE A 109 9.74 -5.47 -5.09
CA PHE A 109 11.01 -5.48 -5.80
C PHE A 109 12.00 -6.46 -5.19
N GLN A 110 12.65 -7.22 -6.05
CA GLN A 110 13.77 -8.09 -5.68
C GLN A 110 14.85 -7.96 -6.75
N HIS A 111 16.10 -8.03 -6.34
CA HIS A 111 17.20 -8.05 -7.31
C HIS A 111 17.12 -9.34 -8.13
N PRO A 112 17.34 -9.28 -9.46
CA PRO A 112 17.33 -10.48 -10.27
C PRO A 112 18.36 -11.48 -9.80
N SER A 113 17.97 -12.76 -9.80
CA SER A 113 18.87 -13.88 -9.48
C SER A 113 19.35 -14.56 -10.75
N GLY A 114 20.33 -15.47 -10.64
CA GLY A 114 20.76 -16.28 -11.77
C GLY A 114 19.61 -17.08 -12.39
N ALA A 115 18.65 -17.55 -11.59
CA ALA A 115 17.49 -18.27 -12.09
C ALA A 115 16.60 -17.38 -12.95
N ASP A 116 16.46 -16.11 -12.60
CA ASP A 116 15.66 -15.15 -13.39
C ASP A 116 16.31 -14.90 -14.75
N PHE A 117 17.63 -14.75 -14.81
CA PHE A 117 18.33 -14.60 -16.06
C PHE A 117 18.23 -15.85 -16.95
N ASN A 118 18.26 -17.03 -16.36
CA ASN A 118 18.05 -18.28 -17.09
C ASN A 118 16.68 -18.36 -17.74
N LYS A 119 15.64 -17.84 -17.09
CA LYS A 119 14.30 -17.77 -17.66
C LYS A 119 14.22 -16.88 -18.87
N LEU A 120 15.00 -15.80 -18.90
CA LEU A 120 15.04 -14.89 -20.03
C LEU A 120 15.71 -15.48 -21.26
N ILE A 121 16.66 -16.39 -21.06
CA ILE A 121 17.41 -17.01 -22.15
C ILE A 121 16.59 -18.10 -22.85
N LYS A 122 15.63 -18.67 -22.19
CA LYS A 122 14.74 -19.66 -22.77
C LYS A 122 13.63 -19.01 -23.58
#